data_0eff464d110cdf6bdb9ee4892fa00c10
#
_entry.id   0eff464d110cdf6bdb9ee4892fa00c10
#
_cell.length_a   1.000
_cell.length_b   1.000
_cell.length_c   1.000
_cell.angle_alpha   90.00
_cell.angle_beta   90.00
_cell.angle_gamma   90.00
#
_symmetry.space_group_name_H-M   'P 1'
#
loop_
_entity.id
_entity.type
_entity.pdbx_description
1 polymer ?
#
loop_
_entity_poly.entity_id
_entity_poly.type
_entity_poly.pdbx_seq_one_letter_code
_entity_poly.pdbx_strand_id
1 'polypeptide(L)'
;MWLNYAYYVLLFCTLTVMLAQLSFRPVRVEHILTAIFSGSLAMVALQVLTAQADSPYQYVFALGTCATCNVIWLISRALFRGGESLAIQHYALAASIALLVMTSRSLELMESVNWLTADNTGWIKGAVSEITQLLSSTILALAFWEAVRGFTQASKTSQYQRLLFAGSFFTGVFSCTVVAEGILASDVSRQVKPWLVVSSALLNTLVTFIILLWQHHSRRHTSNISQISSGTENLAGTILADDEKVFKQIRQLMEQDQRFLQHDLKTIDIANVLQVSEYRISRAIRAMSAAANVNQFINSYRISYAKQLLTSRHSEQWTILVISMESGFASLAPFNRAFKASEGCTPNQYRLRYLNKEAVTSNPVVPN
;
A
#
# COMPACT_ATOMS: atom_id res chain seq x y z
N MET A 1 34.89 -0.89 20.50
CA MET A 1 34.20 -1.92 21.33
C MET A 1 32.69 -1.73 21.32
N TRP A 2 32.13 -0.61 21.78
CA TRP A 2 30.67 -0.38 21.86
C TRP A 2 29.93 -0.49 20.51
N LEU A 3 30.53 -0.05 19.42
CA LEU A 3 29.94 -0.14 18.09
C LEU A 3 29.73 -1.60 17.63
N ASN A 4 30.66 -2.50 17.98
CA ASN A 4 30.52 -3.93 17.66
C ASN A 4 29.33 -4.54 18.41
N TYR A 5 29.14 -4.17 19.68
CA TYR A 5 27.94 -4.60 20.44
C TYR A 5 26.66 -4.13 19.76
N ALA A 6 26.61 -2.92 19.22
CA ALA A 6 25.46 -2.42 18.48
C ALA A 6 25.17 -3.26 17.22
N TYR A 7 26.20 -3.68 16.47
CA TYR A 7 26.04 -4.57 15.33
C TYR A 7 25.64 -6.00 15.72
N TYR A 8 26.12 -6.54 16.86
CA TYR A 8 25.63 -7.83 17.38
C TYR A 8 24.16 -7.74 17.79
N VAL A 9 23.73 -6.65 18.40
CA VAL A 9 22.32 -6.41 18.73
C VAL A 9 21.49 -6.33 17.45
N LEU A 10 21.95 -5.59 16.42
CA LEU A 10 21.28 -5.52 15.13
C LEU A 10 21.14 -6.91 14.49
N LEU A 11 22.21 -7.70 14.48
CA LEU A 11 22.21 -9.05 13.94
C LEU A 11 21.18 -9.94 14.66
N PHE A 12 21.22 -9.95 15.99
CA PHE A 12 20.29 -10.74 16.80
C PHE A 12 18.84 -10.34 16.57
N CYS A 13 18.54 -9.02 16.62
CA CYS A 13 17.19 -8.52 16.41
C CYS A 13 16.66 -8.85 15.00
N THR A 14 17.48 -8.65 13.95
CA THR A 14 17.05 -8.90 12.57
C THR A 14 16.83 -10.39 12.29
N LEU A 15 17.68 -11.28 12.82
CA LEU A 15 17.48 -12.73 12.72
C LEU A 15 16.25 -13.19 13.49
N THR A 16 16.00 -12.65 14.69
CA THR A 16 14.79 -12.95 15.47
C THR A 16 13.53 -12.53 14.71
N VAL A 17 13.51 -11.32 14.15
CA VAL A 17 12.38 -10.84 13.35
C VAL A 17 12.21 -11.70 12.09
N MET A 18 13.28 -12.07 11.40
CA MET A 18 13.23 -12.95 10.22
C MET A 18 12.57 -14.29 10.55
N LEU A 19 13.02 -14.95 11.63
CA LEU A 19 12.46 -16.24 12.07
C LEU A 19 11.00 -16.09 12.52
N ALA A 20 10.68 -15.03 13.26
CA ALA A 20 9.32 -14.73 13.66
C ALA A 20 8.38 -14.57 12.45
N GLN A 21 8.80 -13.85 11.40
CA GLN A 21 8.00 -13.67 10.19
C GLN A 21 7.72 -14.97 9.46
N LEU A 22 8.68 -15.89 9.39
CA LEU A 22 8.51 -17.20 8.77
C LEU A 22 7.63 -18.16 9.59
N SER A 23 7.46 -17.88 10.89
CA SER A 23 6.61 -18.68 11.79
C SER A 23 5.13 -18.31 11.74
N PHE A 24 4.75 -17.15 11.19
CA PHE A 24 3.35 -16.76 11.06
C PHE A 24 2.59 -17.66 10.08
N ARG A 25 1.35 -17.97 10.44
CA ARG A 25 0.42 -18.74 9.59
C ARG A 25 -0.92 -18.00 9.46
N PRO A 26 -1.48 -17.85 8.26
CA PRO A 26 -0.90 -18.17 6.93
C PRO A 26 0.25 -17.22 6.58
N VAL A 27 1.25 -17.75 5.88
CA VAL A 27 2.37 -16.91 5.38
C VAL A 27 1.85 -16.02 4.26
N ARG A 28 2.05 -14.71 4.40
CA ARG A 28 1.66 -13.70 3.41
C ARG A 28 2.87 -13.04 2.79
N VAL A 29 2.66 -12.35 1.66
CA VAL A 29 3.74 -11.66 0.93
C VAL A 29 4.46 -10.66 1.81
N GLU A 30 3.74 -9.88 2.65
CA GLU A 30 4.31 -8.93 3.58
C GLU A 30 5.26 -9.58 4.62
N HIS A 31 4.97 -10.81 5.06
CA HIS A 31 5.85 -11.57 5.96
C HIS A 31 7.14 -12.02 5.24
N ILE A 32 7.01 -12.52 4.00
CA ILE A 32 8.15 -12.95 3.20
C ILE A 32 9.06 -11.77 2.90
N LEU A 33 8.51 -10.66 2.44
CA LEU A 33 9.27 -9.44 2.14
C LEU A 33 9.99 -8.90 3.38
N THR A 34 9.33 -8.89 4.54
CA THR A 34 9.96 -8.45 5.79
C THR A 34 11.06 -9.41 6.25
N ALA A 35 10.90 -10.72 6.04
CA ALA A 35 11.96 -11.70 6.32
C ALA A 35 13.17 -11.48 5.40
N ILE A 36 12.97 -11.23 4.10
CA ILE A 36 14.05 -10.89 3.15
C ILE A 36 14.77 -9.60 3.56
N PHE A 37 14.01 -8.56 3.91
CA PHE A 37 14.56 -7.30 4.39
C PHE A 37 15.40 -7.48 5.66
N SER A 38 14.88 -8.18 6.66
CA SER A 38 15.58 -8.46 7.92
C SER A 38 16.83 -9.32 7.69
N GLY A 39 16.77 -10.33 6.81
CA GLY A 39 17.92 -11.12 6.40
C GLY A 39 19.01 -10.28 5.74
N SER A 40 18.63 -9.37 4.86
CA SER A 40 19.58 -8.44 4.21
C SER A 40 20.23 -7.48 5.21
N LEU A 41 19.52 -7.00 6.23
CA LEU A 41 20.10 -6.20 7.33
C LEU A 41 21.03 -7.03 8.22
N ALA A 42 20.74 -8.32 8.44
CA ALA A 42 21.64 -9.22 9.13
C ALA A 42 22.96 -9.37 8.36
N MET A 43 22.91 -9.45 7.02
CA MET A 43 24.10 -9.47 6.16
C MET A 43 24.91 -8.17 6.26
N VAL A 44 24.26 -7.00 6.38
CA VAL A 44 24.95 -5.73 6.64
C VAL A 44 25.71 -5.79 7.96
N ALA A 45 25.10 -6.30 9.02
CA ALA A 45 25.77 -6.44 10.31
C ALA A 45 26.99 -7.39 10.24
N LEU A 46 26.83 -8.55 9.58
CA LEU A 46 27.91 -9.53 9.38
C LEU A 46 29.04 -8.95 8.52
N GLN A 47 28.71 -8.22 7.46
CA GLN A 47 29.70 -7.53 6.62
C GLN A 47 30.57 -6.59 7.45
N VAL A 48 29.98 -5.73 8.27
CA VAL A 48 30.73 -4.76 9.10
C VAL A 48 31.55 -5.46 10.17
N LEU A 49 31.01 -6.48 10.84
CA LEU A 49 31.72 -7.24 11.87
C LEU A 49 32.92 -8.01 11.31
N THR A 50 32.79 -8.57 10.09
CA THR A 50 33.89 -9.28 9.42
C THR A 50 34.91 -8.33 8.81
N ALA A 51 34.50 -7.14 8.35
CA ALA A 51 35.41 -6.10 7.88
C ALA A 51 36.35 -5.60 9.00
N GLN A 52 35.81 -5.46 10.22
CA GLN A 52 36.64 -5.07 11.39
C GLN A 52 37.64 -6.14 11.81
N ALA A 53 37.43 -7.39 11.42
CA ALA A 53 38.34 -8.51 11.69
C ALA A 53 39.27 -8.81 10.49
N ASP A 54 39.36 -7.91 9.49
CA ASP A 54 40.08 -8.08 8.23
C ASP A 54 39.82 -9.41 7.53
N SER A 55 38.59 -9.93 7.70
CA SER A 55 38.20 -11.21 7.13
C SER A 55 37.72 -11.07 5.67
N PRO A 56 38.14 -11.94 4.76
CA PRO A 56 37.68 -11.93 3.38
C PRO A 56 36.19 -12.22 3.24
N TYR A 57 35.54 -12.79 4.25
CA TYR A 57 34.11 -13.06 4.28
C TYR A 57 33.25 -11.80 4.22
N GLN A 58 33.81 -10.60 4.54
CA GLN A 58 33.11 -9.32 4.40
C GLN A 58 32.53 -9.11 2.99
N TYR A 59 33.25 -9.53 1.94
CA TYR A 59 32.83 -9.41 0.55
C TYR A 59 31.71 -10.39 0.21
N VAL A 60 31.72 -11.58 0.81
CA VAL A 60 30.66 -12.57 0.63
C VAL A 60 29.36 -12.08 1.29
N PHE A 61 29.44 -11.57 2.53
CA PHE A 61 28.27 -11.00 3.18
C PHE A 61 27.73 -9.75 2.50
N ALA A 62 28.61 -8.96 1.85
CA ALA A 62 28.20 -7.81 1.07
C ALA A 62 27.22 -8.15 -0.06
N LEU A 63 27.31 -9.34 -0.67
CA LEU A 63 26.35 -9.80 -1.69
C LEU A 63 24.91 -9.91 -1.13
N GLY A 64 24.76 -10.30 0.13
CA GLY A 64 23.45 -10.43 0.78
C GLY A 64 22.77 -9.11 1.15
N THR A 65 23.48 -7.96 1.01
CA THR A 65 22.93 -6.64 1.34
C THR A 65 22.02 -6.04 0.23
N CYS A 66 21.83 -6.75 -0.87
CA CYS A 66 21.14 -6.28 -2.08
C CYS A 66 19.66 -5.94 -1.89
N ALA A 67 19.02 -6.40 -0.81
CA ALA A 67 17.58 -6.24 -0.61
C ALA A 67 17.21 -5.11 0.38
N THR A 68 18.16 -4.37 0.93
CA THR A 68 17.91 -3.38 1.99
C THR A 68 17.05 -2.19 1.56
N CYS A 69 17.25 -1.66 0.34
CA CYS A 69 16.53 -0.47 -0.13
C CYS A 69 15.30 -0.82 -0.98
N ASN A 70 15.42 -1.78 -1.88
CA ASN A 70 14.39 -2.11 -2.86
C ASN A 70 13.19 -2.85 -2.25
N VAL A 71 13.42 -3.71 -1.25
CA VAL A 71 12.36 -4.48 -0.62
C VAL A 71 11.48 -3.62 0.30
N ILE A 72 12.00 -2.56 0.90
CA ILE A 72 11.22 -1.67 1.78
C ILE A 72 10.05 -1.00 1.03
N TRP A 73 10.23 -0.66 -0.24
CA TRP A 73 9.15 -0.15 -1.09
C TRP A 73 8.07 -1.22 -1.34
N LEU A 74 8.47 -2.47 -1.61
CA LEU A 74 7.53 -3.57 -1.76
C LEU A 74 6.76 -3.83 -0.46
N ILE A 75 7.43 -3.74 0.70
CA ILE A 75 6.79 -3.84 2.03
C ILE A 75 5.77 -2.72 2.21
N SER A 76 6.14 -1.46 1.96
CA SER A 76 5.24 -0.31 2.06
C SER A 76 3.98 -0.51 1.21
N ARG A 77 4.17 -0.97 -0.01
CA ARG A 77 3.08 -1.24 -0.95
C ARG A 77 2.19 -2.41 -0.50
N ALA A 78 2.78 -3.51 -0.03
CA ALA A 78 2.05 -4.67 0.49
C ALA A 78 1.23 -4.32 1.75
N LEU A 79 1.79 -3.52 2.65
CA LEU A 79 1.14 -3.09 3.89
C LEU A 79 -0.06 -2.17 3.66
N PHE A 80 0.03 -1.23 2.70
CA PHE A 80 -0.91 -0.11 2.62
C PHE A 80 -1.83 -0.13 1.41
N ARG A 81 -1.64 -1.02 0.42
CA ARG A 81 -2.52 -1.13 -0.76
C ARG A 81 -3.47 -2.32 -0.79
N GLY A 82 -3.30 -3.33 0.08
CA GLY A 82 -4.13 -4.54 0.09
C GLY A 82 -3.85 -5.50 -1.07
N GLY A 83 -4.78 -6.40 -1.39
CA GLY A 83 -4.57 -7.59 -2.23
C GLY A 83 -4.15 -7.38 -3.70
N GLU A 84 -4.41 -6.21 -4.30
CA GLU A 84 -3.99 -5.88 -5.69
C GLU A 84 -2.63 -5.15 -5.75
N SER A 85 -1.87 -5.20 -4.69
CA SER A 85 -0.75 -4.28 -4.47
C SER A 85 0.48 -4.56 -5.32
N LEU A 86 0.78 -5.83 -5.63
CA LEU A 86 2.05 -6.24 -6.21
C LEU A 86 1.86 -6.95 -7.56
N ALA A 87 2.07 -6.21 -8.65
CA ALA A 87 2.17 -6.77 -10.00
C ALA A 87 3.61 -7.23 -10.29
N ILE A 88 3.79 -8.10 -11.27
CA ILE A 88 5.11 -8.61 -11.72
C ILE A 88 6.11 -7.48 -11.99
N GLN A 89 5.65 -6.34 -12.48
CA GLN A 89 6.48 -5.16 -12.78
C GLN A 89 7.19 -4.61 -11.54
N HIS A 90 6.57 -4.67 -10.36
CA HIS A 90 7.16 -4.18 -9.10
C HIS A 90 8.27 -5.11 -8.63
N TYR A 91 8.07 -6.42 -8.75
CA TYR A 91 9.11 -7.41 -8.47
C TYR A 91 10.27 -7.29 -9.46
N ALA A 92 9.99 -7.11 -10.75
CA ALA A 92 11.01 -6.94 -11.79
C ALA A 92 11.88 -5.71 -11.52
N LEU A 93 11.27 -4.57 -11.14
CA LEU A 93 12.02 -3.36 -10.78
C LEU A 93 12.88 -3.58 -9.53
N ALA A 94 12.35 -4.18 -8.48
CA ALA A 94 13.13 -4.47 -7.28
C ALA A 94 14.28 -5.47 -7.56
N ALA A 95 14.03 -6.49 -8.38
CA ALA A 95 15.03 -7.47 -8.78
C ALA A 95 16.14 -6.85 -9.64
N SER A 96 15.82 -5.93 -10.57
CA SER A 96 16.83 -5.25 -11.39
C SER A 96 17.80 -4.42 -10.55
N ILE A 97 17.30 -3.75 -9.51
CA ILE A 97 18.15 -2.99 -8.58
C ILE A 97 18.98 -3.93 -7.71
N ALA A 98 18.38 -5.03 -7.22
CA ALA A 98 19.15 -6.04 -6.50
C ALA A 98 20.30 -6.60 -7.35
N LEU A 99 20.05 -6.85 -8.63
CA LEU A 99 21.06 -7.31 -9.57
C LEU A 99 22.20 -6.30 -9.76
N LEU A 100 21.88 -5.00 -9.89
CA LEU A 100 22.90 -3.95 -9.97
C LEU A 100 23.77 -3.88 -8.70
N VAL A 101 23.13 -3.94 -7.52
CA VAL A 101 23.87 -3.99 -6.24
C VAL A 101 24.77 -5.23 -6.17
N MET A 102 24.24 -6.40 -6.53
CA MET A 102 25.00 -7.64 -6.56
C MET A 102 26.18 -7.57 -7.54
N THR A 103 25.99 -6.97 -8.72
CA THR A 103 27.08 -6.77 -9.69
C THR A 103 28.18 -5.90 -9.11
N SER A 104 27.83 -4.77 -8.47
CA SER A 104 28.82 -3.91 -7.81
C SER A 104 29.60 -4.66 -6.72
N ARG A 105 28.91 -5.40 -5.86
CA ARG A 105 29.53 -6.19 -4.78
C ARG A 105 30.36 -7.38 -5.30
N SER A 106 29.93 -7.99 -6.40
CA SER A 106 30.70 -9.05 -7.05
C SER A 106 32.02 -8.54 -7.62
N LEU A 107 32.05 -7.34 -8.18
CA LEU A 107 33.29 -6.71 -8.63
C LEU A 107 34.26 -6.45 -7.45
N GLU A 108 33.75 -5.99 -6.33
CA GLU A 108 34.56 -5.81 -5.10
C GLU A 108 35.14 -7.16 -4.61
N LEU A 109 34.33 -8.22 -4.63
CA LEU A 109 34.78 -9.56 -4.28
C LEU A 109 35.86 -10.08 -5.24
N MET A 110 35.68 -9.93 -6.56
CA MET A 110 36.64 -10.39 -7.58
C MET A 110 37.97 -9.65 -7.46
N GLU A 111 37.97 -8.35 -7.13
CA GLU A 111 39.20 -7.62 -6.87
C GLU A 111 39.90 -8.07 -5.57
N SER A 112 39.11 -8.38 -4.53
CA SER A 112 39.69 -8.87 -3.25
C SER A 112 40.42 -10.22 -3.39
N VAL A 113 40.03 -11.02 -4.42
CA VAL A 113 40.65 -12.33 -4.75
C VAL A 113 41.69 -12.19 -5.85
N ASN A 114 42.02 -10.95 -6.27
CA ASN A 114 43.00 -10.65 -7.35
C ASN A 114 42.63 -11.25 -8.75
N TRP A 115 41.32 -11.49 -8.99
CA TRP A 115 40.87 -11.93 -10.32
C TRP A 115 40.72 -10.75 -11.29
N LEU A 116 40.52 -9.55 -10.79
CA LEU A 116 40.41 -8.31 -11.54
C LEU A 116 41.33 -7.25 -10.95
N THR A 117 41.88 -6.38 -11.81
CA THR A 117 42.67 -5.22 -11.38
C THR A 117 41.77 -3.97 -11.27
N ALA A 118 42.02 -3.12 -10.29
CA ALA A 118 41.27 -1.88 -10.09
C ALA A 118 41.27 -0.93 -11.30
N ASP A 119 42.38 -0.94 -12.09
CA ASP A 119 42.53 -0.09 -13.26
C ASP A 119 41.51 -0.43 -14.37
N ASN A 120 41.14 -1.72 -14.51
CA ASN A 120 40.21 -2.16 -15.53
C ASN A 120 38.74 -2.04 -15.14
N THR A 121 38.43 -1.94 -13.84
CA THR A 121 37.05 -1.97 -13.31
C THR A 121 36.57 -0.62 -12.78
N GLY A 122 37.46 0.35 -12.60
CA GLY A 122 37.17 1.63 -11.94
C GLY A 122 36.01 2.40 -12.57
N TRP A 123 35.93 2.52 -13.88
CA TRP A 123 34.88 3.21 -14.59
C TRP A 123 33.53 2.47 -14.51
N ILE A 124 33.54 1.13 -14.58
CA ILE A 124 32.33 0.30 -14.45
C ILE A 124 31.76 0.42 -13.05
N LYS A 125 32.62 0.35 -12.02
CA LYS A 125 32.21 0.54 -10.64
C LYS A 125 31.60 1.92 -10.39
N GLY A 126 32.23 2.98 -10.92
CA GLY A 126 31.71 4.34 -10.83
C GLY A 126 30.32 4.44 -11.45
N ALA A 127 30.16 4.01 -12.69
CA ALA A 127 28.88 4.05 -13.38
C ALA A 127 27.79 3.21 -12.68
N VAL A 128 28.09 1.97 -12.27
CA VAL A 128 27.14 1.11 -11.57
C VAL A 128 26.76 1.70 -10.21
N SER A 129 27.72 2.29 -9.49
CA SER A 129 27.48 2.95 -8.19
C SER A 129 26.54 4.13 -8.34
N GLU A 130 26.76 5.04 -9.29
CA GLU A 130 25.92 6.21 -9.54
C GLU A 130 24.49 5.81 -9.94
N ILE A 131 24.35 4.86 -10.87
CA ILE A 131 23.04 4.34 -11.28
C ILE A 131 22.32 3.71 -10.10
N THR A 132 23.01 2.89 -9.31
CA THR A 132 22.42 2.24 -8.12
C THR A 132 21.98 3.26 -7.08
N GLN A 133 22.76 4.33 -6.87
CA GLN A 133 22.43 5.39 -5.93
C GLN A 133 21.20 6.19 -6.36
N LEU A 134 21.09 6.54 -7.64
CA LEU A 134 19.92 7.22 -8.21
C LEU A 134 18.66 6.35 -8.09
N LEU A 135 18.75 5.07 -8.47
CA LEU A 135 17.62 4.14 -8.38
C LEU A 135 17.21 3.89 -6.91
N SER A 136 18.16 3.73 -6.00
CA SER A 136 17.88 3.56 -4.58
C SER A 136 17.20 4.79 -3.99
N SER A 137 17.64 6.00 -4.33
CA SER A 137 17.00 7.25 -3.89
C SER A 137 15.56 7.35 -4.41
N THR A 138 15.34 6.98 -5.67
CA THR A 138 13.99 6.96 -6.27
C THR A 138 13.07 5.96 -5.55
N ILE A 139 13.56 4.76 -5.26
CA ILE A 139 12.78 3.74 -4.53
C ILE A 139 12.46 4.18 -3.10
N LEU A 140 13.40 4.85 -2.42
CA LEU A 140 13.16 5.39 -1.09
C LEU A 140 12.05 6.46 -1.12
N ALA A 141 12.05 7.35 -2.13
CA ALA A 141 10.98 8.32 -2.34
C ALA A 141 9.64 7.64 -2.63
N LEU A 142 9.64 6.56 -3.46
CA LEU A 142 8.44 5.78 -3.74
C LEU A 142 7.91 5.05 -2.49
N ALA A 143 8.77 4.53 -1.62
CA ALA A 143 8.36 3.89 -0.37
C ALA A 143 7.64 4.87 0.56
N PHE A 144 8.17 6.08 0.69
CA PHE A 144 7.55 7.17 1.44
C PHE A 144 6.21 7.59 0.81
N TRP A 145 6.17 7.78 -0.52
CA TRP A 145 4.95 8.11 -1.26
C TRP A 145 3.83 7.10 -1.06
N GLU A 146 4.13 5.80 -1.09
CA GLU A 146 3.14 4.75 -0.85
C GLU A 146 2.56 4.81 0.57
N ALA A 147 3.35 5.15 1.56
CA ALA A 147 2.87 5.30 2.94
C ALA A 147 1.94 6.52 3.10
N VAL A 148 2.22 7.63 2.41
CA VAL A 148 1.45 8.88 2.52
C VAL A 148 0.23 8.88 1.60
N ARG A 149 0.31 8.24 0.44
CA ARG A 149 -0.77 8.22 -0.55
C ARG A 149 -2.06 7.59 0.01
N GLY A 150 -3.18 8.33 -0.07
CA GLY A 150 -4.47 7.90 0.44
C GLY A 150 -4.59 7.97 1.97
N PHE A 151 -3.72 8.73 2.64
CA PHE A 151 -3.72 8.90 4.09
C PHE A 151 -5.07 9.40 4.62
N THR A 152 -5.65 10.41 4.00
CA THR A 152 -6.93 11.01 4.42
C THR A 152 -8.14 10.09 4.26
N GLN A 153 -8.05 9.12 3.35
CA GLN A 153 -9.13 8.16 3.09
C GLN A 153 -8.99 6.86 3.91
N ALA A 154 -7.89 6.72 4.64
CA ALA A 154 -7.62 5.54 5.44
C ALA A 154 -8.34 5.61 6.80
N SER A 155 -8.68 4.45 7.39
CA SER A 155 -9.18 4.39 8.77
C SER A 155 -8.16 4.97 9.75
N LYS A 156 -8.58 5.47 10.90
CA LYS A 156 -7.70 6.06 11.93
C LYS A 156 -6.54 5.12 12.28
N THR A 157 -6.83 3.84 12.47
CA THR A 157 -5.81 2.82 12.75
C THR A 157 -4.77 2.71 11.62
N SER A 158 -5.23 2.69 10.36
CA SER A 158 -4.34 2.67 9.20
C SER A 158 -3.55 3.98 9.06
N GLN A 159 -4.14 5.13 9.41
CA GLN A 159 -3.43 6.41 9.44
C GLN A 159 -2.27 6.40 10.44
N TYR A 160 -2.48 5.87 11.65
CA TYR A 160 -1.41 5.72 12.63
C TYR A 160 -0.30 4.78 12.15
N GLN A 161 -0.64 3.64 11.55
CA GLN A 161 0.34 2.71 11.00
C GLN A 161 1.16 3.36 9.87
N ARG A 162 0.52 4.11 8.98
CA ARG A 162 1.18 4.87 7.90
C ARG A 162 2.09 5.96 8.44
N LEU A 163 1.65 6.69 9.46
CA LEU A 163 2.45 7.74 10.11
C LEU A 163 3.69 7.16 10.80
N LEU A 164 3.53 6.05 11.54
CA LEU A 164 4.64 5.36 12.18
C LEU A 164 5.67 4.86 11.15
N PHE A 165 5.21 4.22 10.07
CA PHE A 165 6.09 3.73 9.01
C PHE A 165 6.81 4.89 8.31
N ALA A 166 6.05 5.90 7.82
CA ALA A 166 6.63 7.04 7.12
C ALA A 166 7.58 7.84 8.03
N GLY A 167 7.22 8.03 9.30
CA GLY A 167 8.04 8.75 10.27
C GLY A 167 9.35 8.03 10.59
N SER A 168 9.31 6.72 10.87
CA SER A 168 10.52 5.93 11.12
C SER A 168 11.45 5.91 9.90
N PHE A 169 10.86 5.77 8.73
CA PHE A 169 11.58 5.74 7.47
C PHE A 169 12.22 7.09 7.14
N PHE A 170 11.45 8.18 7.25
CA PHE A 170 11.96 9.54 7.06
C PHE A 170 13.09 9.86 8.04
N THR A 171 12.92 9.54 9.32
CA THR A 171 13.95 9.76 10.35
C THR A 171 15.24 9.01 10.00
N GLY A 172 15.14 7.74 9.54
CA GLY A 172 16.29 6.95 9.15
C GLY A 172 17.03 7.54 7.95
N VAL A 173 16.32 7.86 6.88
CA VAL A 173 16.90 8.45 5.66
C VAL A 173 17.49 9.82 5.96
N PHE A 174 16.74 10.69 6.63
CA PHE A 174 17.19 12.04 6.99
C PHE A 174 18.46 12.02 7.85
N SER A 175 18.50 11.15 8.87
CA SER A 175 19.66 11.04 9.73
C SER A 175 20.91 10.54 8.99
N CYS A 176 20.76 9.54 8.11
CA CYS A 176 21.89 8.94 7.41
C CYS A 176 22.39 9.79 6.24
N THR A 177 21.51 10.56 5.55
CA THR A 177 21.89 11.35 4.39
C THR A 177 22.12 12.82 4.75
N VAL A 178 21.12 13.50 5.34
CA VAL A 178 21.21 14.94 5.58
C VAL A 178 22.09 15.24 6.80
N VAL A 179 21.86 14.55 7.92
CA VAL A 179 22.63 14.83 9.14
C VAL A 179 24.08 14.33 8.99
N ALA A 180 24.27 13.09 8.59
CA ALA A 180 25.61 12.50 8.52
C ALA A 180 26.48 13.07 7.37
N GLU A 181 25.89 13.36 6.21
CA GLU A 181 26.65 13.77 5.02
C GLU A 181 26.58 15.28 4.76
N GLY A 182 25.49 15.96 5.17
CA GLY A 182 25.27 17.38 4.88
C GLY A 182 25.56 18.33 6.03
N ILE A 183 25.37 17.91 7.28
CA ILE A 183 25.46 18.82 8.45
C ILE A 183 26.74 18.59 9.25
N LEU A 184 27.14 17.32 9.45
CA LEU A 184 28.29 16.99 10.29
C LEU A 184 29.61 17.18 9.54
N ALA A 185 30.62 17.71 10.22
CA ALA A 185 31.97 17.73 9.71
C ALA A 185 32.47 16.30 9.41
N SER A 186 33.31 16.13 8.39
CA SER A 186 33.74 14.83 7.87
C SER A 186 34.26 13.86 8.92
N ASP A 187 35.01 14.38 9.93
CA ASP A 187 35.59 13.55 10.99
C ASP A 187 34.55 13.08 12.00
N VAL A 188 33.60 13.96 12.36
CA VAL A 188 32.46 13.64 13.23
C VAL A 188 31.50 12.68 12.52
N SER A 189 31.25 12.95 11.25
CA SER A 189 30.38 12.09 10.42
C SER A 189 30.90 10.67 10.37
N ARG A 190 32.18 10.47 10.15
CA ARG A 190 32.82 9.13 10.10
C ARG A 190 32.61 8.33 11.39
N GLN A 191 32.58 8.99 12.55
CA GLN A 191 32.34 8.35 13.85
C GLN A 191 30.84 8.10 14.12
N VAL A 192 29.98 9.04 13.75
CA VAL A 192 28.53 9.03 14.07
C VAL A 192 27.73 8.22 13.09
N LYS A 193 28.06 8.24 11.79
CA LYS A 193 27.32 7.56 10.72
C LYS A 193 27.02 6.08 11.00
N PRO A 194 27.97 5.26 11.50
CA PRO A 194 27.66 3.85 11.83
C PRO A 194 26.56 3.70 12.88
N TRP A 195 26.53 4.57 13.89
CA TRP A 195 25.49 4.59 14.93
C TRP A 195 24.13 4.99 14.38
N LEU A 196 24.09 5.98 13.49
CA LEU A 196 22.85 6.39 12.81
C LEU A 196 22.31 5.28 11.92
N VAL A 197 23.17 4.55 11.22
CA VAL A 197 22.77 3.41 10.38
C VAL A 197 22.17 2.29 11.24
N VAL A 198 22.85 1.90 12.33
CA VAL A 198 22.36 0.84 13.23
C VAL A 198 21.04 1.24 13.88
N SER A 199 20.94 2.46 14.42
CA SER A 199 19.73 2.93 15.10
C SER A 199 18.54 3.04 14.13
N SER A 200 18.76 3.53 12.91
CA SER A 200 17.72 3.61 11.89
C SER A 200 17.28 2.24 11.38
N ALA A 201 18.21 1.30 11.21
CA ALA A 201 17.91 -0.08 10.83
C ALA A 201 17.05 -0.80 11.89
N LEU A 202 17.44 -0.65 13.18
CA LEU A 202 16.67 -1.19 14.31
C LEU A 202 15.28 -0.57 14.38
N LEU A 203 15.18 0.76 14.28
CA LEU A 203 13.91 1.49 14.32
C LEU A 203 12.95 1.02 13.20
N ASN A 204 13.42 0.99 11.97
CA ASN A 204 12.60 0.56 10.82
C ASN A 204 12.17 -0.91 10.93
N THR A 205 13.08 -1.80 11.36
CA THR A 205 12.77 -3.21 11.58
C THR A 205 11.71 -3.38 12.66
N LEU A 206 11.86 -2.70 13.80
CA LEU A 206 10.93 -2.75 14.91
C LEU A 206 9.55 -2.20 14.54
N VAL A 207 9.50 -1.02 13.91
CA VAL A 207 8.23 -0.40 13.49
C VAL A 207 7.50 -1.28 12.48
N THR A 208 8.19 -1.81 11.47
CA THR A 208 7.60 -2.71 10.49
C THR A 208 7.05 -3.98 11.17
N PHE A 209 7.80 -4.55 12.10
CA PHE A 209 7.37 -5.73 12.87
C PHE A 209 6.12 -5.44 13.71
N ILE A 210 6.08 -4.32 14.43
CA ILE A 210 4.92 -3.89 15.22
C ILE A 210 3.68 -3.71 14.34
N ILE A 211 3.82 -3.07 13.16
CA ILE A 211 2.71 -2.89 12.23
C ILE A 211 2.18 -4.25 11.76
N LEU A 212 3.05 -5.19 11.42
CA LEU A 212 2.66 -6.55 11.00
C LEU A 212 1.97 -7.32 12.13
N LEU A 213 2.49 -7.26 13.36
CA LEU A 213 1.82 -7.85 14.53
C LEU A 213 0.43 -7.26 14.74
N TRP A 214 0.31 -5.95 14.65
CA TRP A 214 -0.98 -5.27 14.81
C TRP A 214 -1.98 -5.69 13.72
N GLN A 215 -1.54 -5.72 12.44
CA GLN A 215 -2.40 -6.20 11.36
C GLN A 215 -2.77 -7.68 11.52
N HIS A 216 -1.81 -8.53 11.92
CA HIS A 216 -2.07 -9.94 12.17
C HIS A 216 -3.09 -10.15 13.30
N HIS A 217 -2.93 -9.44 14.42
CA HIS A 217 -3.86 -9.49 15.56
C HIS A 217 -5.26 -9.00 15.17
N SER A 218 -5.35 -7.86 14.49
CA SER A 218 -6.62 -7.30 14.03
C SER A 218 -7.37 -8.25 13.08
N ARG A 219 -6.64 -8.89 12.18
CA ARG A 219 -7.22 -9.87 11.24
C ARG A 219 -7.65 -11.18 11.92
N ARG A 220 -6.91 -11.65 12.94
CA ARG A 220 -7.32 -12.82 13.74
C ARG A 220 -8.62 -12.56 14.52
N HIS A 221 -8.77 -11.38 15.08
CA HIS A 221 -10.02 -10.99 15.72
C HIS A 221 -11.22 -11.05 14.77
N THR A 222 -11.03 -10.59 13.53
CA THR A 222 -12.08 -10.64 12.51
C THR A 222 -12.37 -12.09 12.05
N SER A 223 -11.34 -12.95 11.94
CA SER A 223 -11.53 -14.35 11.53
C SER A 223 -12.12 -15.22 12.64
N ASN A 224 -11.78 -14.97 13.91
CA ASN A 224 -12.40 -15.70 15.04
C ASN A 224 -13.88 -15.38 15.17
N ILE A 225 -14.29 -14.12 14.91
CA ILE A 225 -15.71 -13.73 14.87
C ILE A 225 -16.45 -14.48 13.74
N SER A 226 -15.79 -14.69 12.60
CA SER A 226 -16.39 -15.45 11.48
C SER A 226 -16.40 -16.97 11.71
N GLN A 227 -15.47 -17.53 12.48
CA GLN A 227 -15.46 -18.97 12.80
C GLN A 227 -16.45 -19.34 13.93
N ILE A 228 -16.73 -18.46 14.86
CA ILE A 228 -17.80 -18.65 15.86
C ILE A 228 -19.18 -18.67 15.18
N SER A 229 -19.32 -18.02 14.01
CA SER A 229 -20.58 -18.03 13.25
C SER A 229 -20.79 -19.29 12.39
N SER A 230 -19.79 -20.14 12.19
CA SER A 230 -19.94 -21.40 11.42
C SER A 230 -20.35 -22.62 12.26
N GLY A 231 -20.52 -22.44 13.56
CA GLY A 231 -20.83 -23.53 14.51
C GLY A 231 -22.30 -23.77 14.82
N THR A 232 -23.25 -23.08 14.17
CA THR A 232 -24.67 -23.29 14.47
C THR A 232 -25.56 -23.03 13.24
N GLU A 233 -26.03 -24.07 12.58
CA GLU A 233 -27.02 -23.99 11.50
C GLU A 233 -28.34 -23.29 11.94
N ASN A 234 -28.67 -23.29 13.22
CA ASN A 234 -29.80 -22.54 13.79
C ASN A 234 -29.53 -21.03 13.97
N LEU A 235 -28.26 -20.60 14.04
CA LEU A 235 -27.87 -19.20 14.05
C LEU A 235 -27.85 -18.61 12.63
N ALA A 236 -27.63 -19.40 11.60
CA ALA A 236 -27.59 -18.93 10.20
C ALA A 236 -28.93 -18.32 9.76
N GLY A 237 -30.04 -18.92 10.12
CA GLY A 237 -31.38 -18.36 9.85
C GLY A 237 -31.63 -17.03 10.56
N THR A 238 -31.19 -16.91 11.81
CA THR A 238 -31.34 -15.67 12.60
C THR A 238 -30.41 -14.56 12.09
N ILE A 239 -29.19 -14.93 11.66
CA ILE A 239 -28.20 -13.97 11.10
C ILE A 239 -28.66 -13.44 9.75
N LEU A 240 -29.21 -14.30 8.89
CA LEU A 240 -29.77 -13.87 7.59
C LEU A 240 -30.97 -12.93 7.77
N ALA A 241 -31.87 -13.23 8.70
CA ALA A 241 -33.02 -12.37 9.03
C ALA A 241 -32.56 -11.01 9.60
N ASP A 242 -31.50 -10.99 10.41
CA ASP A 242 -30.90 -9.77 10.95
C ASP A 242 -30.17 -8.94 9.85
N ASP A 243 -29.45 -9.60 8.96
CA ASP A 243 -28.81 -8.94 7.82
C ASP A 243 -29.85 -8.37 6.82
N GLU A 244 -30.95 -9.08 6.59
CA GLU A 244 -32.05 -8.62 5.77
C GLU A 244 -32.71 -7.37 6.38
N LYS A 245 -32.93 -7.37 7.69
CA LYS A 245 -33.48 -6.21 8.42
C LYS A 245 -32.54 -4.99 8.30
N VAL A 246 -31.25 -5.18 8.55
CA VAL A 246 -30.24 -4.12 8.42
C VAL A 246 -30.15 -3.63 6.97
N PHE A 247 -30.16 -4.53 6.00
CA PHE A 247 -30.10 -4.17 4.59
C PHE A 247 -31.33 -3.37 4.14
N LYS A 248 -32.54 -3.74 4.61
CA LYS A 248 -33.77 -2.99 4.38
C LYS A 248 -33.69 -1.56 4.92
N GLN A 249 -33.13 -1.38 6.11
CA GLN A 249 -32.89 -0.06 6.70
C GLN A 249 -31.86 0.75 5.88
N ILE A 250 -30.78 0.12 5.42
CA ILE A 250 -29.78 0.78 4.56
C ILE A 250 -30.43 1.22 3.24
N ARG A 251 -31.24 0.36 2.62
CA ARG A 251 -31.98 0.72 1.40
C ARG A 251 -32.91 1.91 1.63
N GLN A 252 -33.59 1.94 2.74
CA GLN A 252 -34.49 3.05 3.09
C GLN A 252 -33.71 4.38 3.20
N LEU A 253 -32.54 4.39 3.85
CA LEU A 253 -31.67 5.57 3.90
C LEU A 253 -31.19 6.02 2.50
N MET A 254 -30.97 5.08 1.58
CA MET A 254 -30.56 5.41 0.22
C MET A 254 -31.74 5.88 -0.63
N GLU A 255 -32.88 5.19 -0.59
CA GLU A 255 -34.04 5.42 -1.48
C GLU A 255 -34.93 6.57 -1.00
N GLN A 256 -35.15 6.70 0.31
CA GLN A 256 -36.04 7.73 0.86
C GLN A 256 -35.26 8.99 1.29
N ASP A 257 -34.17 8.82 2.07
CA ASP A 257 -33.41 9.95 2.60
C ASP A 257 -32.34 10.44 1.63
N GLN A 258 -32.12 9.74 0.52
CA GLN A 258 -31.14 10.05 -0.52
C GLN A 258 -29.72 10.34 0.04
N ARG A 259 -29.36 9.65 1.13
CA ARG A 259 -28.08 9.86 1.81
C ARG A 259 -26.86 9.69 0.88
N PHE A 260 -27.00 8.94 -0.22
CA PHE A 260 -25.94 8.77 -1.20
C PHE A 260 -25.50 10.10 -1.85
N LEU A 261 -26.30 11.17 -1.78
CA LEU A 261 -25.95 12.49 -2.30
C LEU A 261 -24.91 13.23 -1.44
N GLN A 262 -24.70 12.79 -0.19
CA GLN A 262 -23.63 13.34 0.67
C GLN A 262 -22.27 12.94 0.09
N HIS A 263 -21.43 13.93 -0.25
CA HIS A 263 -20.14 13.72 -0.93
C HIS A 263 -19.15 12.82 -0.17
N ASP A 264 -19.16 12.90 1.15
CA ASP A 264 -18.23 12.22 2.05
C ASP A 264 -18.88 11.07 2.83
N LEU A 265 -20.07 10.59 2.43
CA LEU A 265 -20.77 9.48 3.10
C LEU A 265 -19.86 8.25 3.24
N LYS A 266 -19.66 7.85 4.50
CA LYS A 266 -18.83 6.70 4.90
C LYS A 266 -19.66 5.62 5.57
N THR A 267 -19.12 4.43 5.69
CA THR A 267 -19.73 3.31 6.40
C THR A 267 -20.10 3.68 7.85
N ILE A 268 -19.21 4.44 8.52
CA ILE A 268 -19.42 4.89 9.90
C ILE A 268 -20.66 5.80 10.04
N ASP A 269 -20.96 6.63 9.04
CA ASP A 269 -22.10 7.54 9.07
C ASP A 269 -23.40 6.74 8.99
N ILE A 270 -23.47 5.73 8.13
CA ILE A 270 -24.60 4.81 8.04
C ILE A 270 -24.75 4.01 9.34
N ALA A 271 -23.63 3.53 9.89
CA ALA A 271 -23.58 2.77 11.12
C ALA A 271 -24.10 3.58 12.32
N ASN A 272 -23.73 4.86 12.40
CA ASN A 272 -24.19 5.79 13.44
C ASN A 272 -25.70 6.07 13.34
N VAL A 273 -26.22 6.27 12.13
CA VAL A 273 -27.65 6.51 11.91
C VAL A 273 -28.49 5.29 12.30
N LEU A 274 -28.03 4.10 11.90
CA LEU A 274 -28.75 2.85 12.17
C LEU A 274 -28.46 2.24 13.56
N GLN A 275 -27.55 2.83 14.34
CA GLN A 275 -27.09 2.34 15.64
C GLN A 275 -26.57 0.89 15.59
N VAL A 276 -25.85 0.54 14.50
CA VAL A 276 -25.23 -0.76 14.30
C VAL A 276 -23.75 -0.62 14.01
N SER A 277 -22.97 -1.71 14.14
CA SER A 277 -21.55 -1.65 13.83
C SER A 277 -21.30 -1.59 12.31
N GLU A 278 -20.19 -0.96 11.89
CA GLU A 278 -19.74 -0.93 10.48
C GLU A 278 -19.61 -2.33 9.87
N TYR A 279 -19.24 -3.32 10.70
CA TYR A 279 -19.16 -4.71 10.30
C TYR A 279 -20.53 -5.25 9.85
N ARG A 280 -21.63 -4.97 10.59
CA ARG A 280 -22.98 -5.39 10.22
C ARG A 280 -23.44 -4.74 8.93
N ILE A 281 -23.15 -3.45 8.72
CA ILE A 281 -23.42 -2.75 7.46
C ILE A 281 -22.72 -3.45 6.29
N SER A 282 -21.40 -3.68 6.41
CA SER A 282 -20.61 -4.30 5.37
C SER A 282 -21.01 -5.75 5.08
N ARG A 283 -21.44 -6.49 6.10
CA ARG A 283 -21.92 -7.86 5.98
C ARG A 283 -23.28 -7.92 5.27
N ALA A 284 -24.24 -7.09 5.71
CA ALA A 284 -25.57 -7.02 5.13
C ALA A 284 -25.53 -6.65 3.63
N ILE A 285 -24.72 -5.64 3.26
CA ILE A 285 -24.55 -5.24 1.86
C ILE A 285 -23.97 -6.38 1.03
N ARG A 286 -22.93 -7.05 1.50
CA ARG A 286 -22.31 -8.19 0.75
C ARG A 286 -23.22 -9.39 0.63
N ALA A 287 -24.04 -9.66 1.65
CA ALA A 287 -24.97 -10.78 1.64
C ALA A 287 -26.20 -10.54 0.75
N MET A 288 -26.68 -9.29 0.68
CA MET A 288 -27.99 -8.97 0.08
C MET A 288 -27.88 -8.14 -1.22
N SER A 289 -26.69 -7.77 -1.66
CA SER A 289 -26.50 -7.03 -2.92
C SER A 289 -25.36 -7.61 -3.76
N ALA A 290 -25.32 -7.22 -5.04
CA ALA A 290 -24.21 -7.57 -5.96
C ALA A 290 -22.93 -6.75 -5.70
N ALA A 291 -22.95 -5.81 -4.74
CA ALA A 291 -21.82 -4.94 -4.47
C ALA A 291 -20.76 -5.64 -3.60
N ALA A 292 -19.51 -5.63 -4.02
CA ALA A 292 -18.41 -6.22 -3.28
C ALA A 292 -18.07 -5.46 -1.98
N ASN A 293 -18.46 -4.18 -1.88
CA ASN A 293 -18.22 -3.33 -0.72
C ASN A 293 -19.20 -2.15 -0.64
N VAL A 294 -19.22 -1.47 0.52
CA VAL A 294 -20.12 -0.34 0.80
C VAL A 294 -19.97 0.81 -0.20
N ASN A 295 -18.73 1.13 -0.59
CA ASN A 295 -18.49 2.20 -1.56
C ASN A 295 -19.07 1.88 -2.95
N GLN A 296 -18.95 0.64 -3.39
CA GLN A 296 -19.57 0.20 -4.64
C GLN A 296 -21.09 0.24 -4.56
N PHE A 297 -21.66 -0.13 -3.43
CA PHE A 297 -23.09 -0.03 -3.16
C PHE A 297 -23.58 1.42 -3.21
N ILE A 298 -22.94 2.35 -2.51
CA ILE A 298 -23.28 3.78 -2.57
C ILE A 298 -23.13 4.32 -4.00
N ASN A 299 -22.05 3.96 -4.69
CA ASN A 299 -21.81 4.42 -6.06
C ASN A 299 -22.86 3.90 -7.03
N SER A 300 -23.47 2.72 -6.83
CA SER A 300 -24.56 2.24 -7.69
C SER A 300 -25.79 3.17 -7.65
N TYR A 301 -26.14 3.69 -6.47
CA TYR A 301 -27.21 4.69 -6.33
C TYR A 301 -26.85 6.02 -6.98
N ARG A 302 -25.62 6.50 -6.74
CA ARG A 302 -25.10 7.73 -7.35
C ARG A 302 -25.12 7.67 -8.87
N ILE A 303 -24.68 6.54 -9.45
CA ILE A 303 -24.68 6.35 -10.91
C ILE A 303 -26.12 6.25 -11.44
N SER A 304 -27.03 5.55 -10.76
CA SER A 304 -28.45 5.51 -11.13
C SER A 304 -29.07 6.92 -11.15
N TYR A 305 -28.79 7.73 -10.15
CA TYR A 305 -29.24 9.11 -10.09
C TYR A 305 -28.60 10.00 -11.18
N ALA A 306 -27.28 9.83 -11.40
CA ALA A 306 -26.59 10.53 -12.50
C ALA A 306 -27.18 10.19 -13.88
N LYS A 307 -27.59 8.96 -14.11
CA LYS A 307 -28.27 8.55 -15.36
C LYS A 307 -29.59 9.29 -15.55
N GLN A 308 -30.38 9.45 -14.48
CA GLN A 308 -31.61 10.23 -14.52
C GLN A 308 -31.32 11.70 -14.89
N LEU A 309 -30.31 12.31 -14.26
CA LEU A 309 -29.89 13.67 -14.59
C LEU A 309 -29.38 13.81 -16.02
N LEU A 310 -28.58 12.85 -16.51
CA LEU A 310 -28.04 12.85 -17.88
C LEU A 310 -29.12 12.75 -18.96
N THR A 311 -30.29 12.20 -18.63
CA THR A 311 -31.42 11.99 -19.56
C THR A 311 -32.60 12.95 -19.31
N SER A 312 -32.52 13.79 -18.28
CA SER A 312 -33.59 14.74 -17.96
C SER A 312 -33.47 16.03 -18.77
N ARG A 313 -34.57 16.52 -19.30
CA ARG A 313 -34.66 17.83 -19.98
C ARG A 313 -34.29 19.00 -19.05
N HIS A 314 -34.58 18.87 -17.75
CA HIS A 314 -34.28 19.91 -16.77
C HIS A 314 -32.76 20.14 -16.58
N SER A 315 -31.95 19.11 -16.77
CA SER A 315 -30.47 19.16 -16.63
C SER A 315 -29.74 19.04 -17.98
N GLU A 316 -30.43 19.24 -19.10
CA GLU A 316 -29.84 19.13 -20.44
C GLU A 316 -28.63 20.07 -20.64
N GLN A 317 -28.69 21.27 -20.08
CA GLN A 317 -27.63 22.28 -20.15
C GLN A 317 -26.53 22.10 -19.08
N TRP A 318 -26.69 21.19 -18.13
CA TRP A 318 -25.72 20.99 -17.07
C TRP A 318 -24.45 20.34 -17.60
N THR A 319 -23.31 20.84 -17.13
CA THR A 319 -22.02 20.22 -17.44
C THR A 319 -21.91 18.85 -16.74
N ILE A 320 -21.06 17.98 -17.28
CA ILE A 320 -20.80 16.67 -16.64
C ILE A 320 -20.24 16.87 -15.20
N LEU A 321 -19.51 17.95 -14.98
CA LEU A 321 -19.01 18.32 -13.63
C LEU A 321 -20.16 18.60 -12.67
N VAL A 322 -21.15 19.40 -13.06
CA VAL A 322 -22.34 19.72 -12.24
C VAL A 322 -23.10 18.42 -11.93
N ILE A 323 -23.36 17.57 -12.93
CA ILE A 323 -24.04 16.30 -12.73
C ILE A 323 -23.27 15.39 -11.77
N SER A 324 -21.92 15.37 -11.85
CA SER A 324 -21.11 14.59 -10.91
C SER A 324 -21.29 15.04 -9.47
N MET A 325 -21.32 16.35 -9.23
CA MET A 325 -21.50 16.93 -7.89
C MET A 325 -22.92 16.69 -7.35
N GLU A 326 -23.94 16.97 -8.15
CA GLU A 326 -25.35 16.72 -7.81
C GLU A 326 -25.64 15.23 -7.56
N SER A 327 -24.86 14.34 -8.15
CA SER A 327 -24.95 12.89 -7.89
C SER A 327 -24.16 12.43 -6.67
N GLY A 328 -23.63 13.34 -5.85
CA GLY A 328 -22.93 13.05 -4.60
C GLY A 328 -21.45 12.66 -4.76
N PHE A 329 -20.82 12.89 -5.93
CA PHE A 329 -19.38 12.70 -6.07
C PHE A 329 -18.63 13.99 -5.70
N ALA A 330 -17.54 13.84 -4.94
CA ALA A 330 -16.71 14.98 -4.54
C ALA A 330 -15.91 15.60 -5.70
N SER A 331 -15.75 14.89 -6.82
CA SER A 331 -15.04 15.40 -8.00
C SER A 331 -15.32 14.55 -9.23
N LEU A 332 -15.01 15.11 -10.41
CA LEU A 332 -15.26 14.49 -11.72
C LEU A 332 -14.49 13.18 -11.94
N ALA A 333 -13.27 13.03 -11.40
CA ALA A 333 -12.44 11.88 -11.68
C ALA A 333 -12.96 10.56 -11.07
N PRO A 334 -13.38 10.49 -9.78
CA PRO A 334 -14.07 9.33 -9.23
C PRO A 334 -15.39 9.01 -9.95
N PHE A 335 -16.16 10.04 -10.31
CA PHE A 335 -17.41 9.89 -11.06
C PHE A 335 -17.18 9.18 -12.38
N ASN A 336 -16.27 9.69 -13.23
CA ASN A 336 -15.99 9.11 -14.54
C ASN A 336 -15.52 7.65 -14.43
N ARG A 337 -14.71 7.31 -13.43
CA ARG A 337 -14.27 5.91 -13.19
C ARG A 337 -15.44 5.01 -12.80
N ALA A 338 -16.25 5.46 -11.84
CA ALA A 338 -17.41 4.68 -11.39
C ALA A 338 -18.45 4.50 -12.50
N PHE A 339 -18.75 5.58 -13.25
CA PHE A 339 -19.71 5.55 -14.34
C PHE A 339 -19.25 4.61 -15.47
N LYS A 340 -17.97 4.72 -15.89
CA LYS A 340 -17.43 3.84 -16.93
C LYS A 340 -17.37 2.39 -16.47
N ALA A 341 -17.09 2.12 -15.20
CA ALA A 341 -17.12 0.77 -14.65
C ALA A 341 -18.53 0.17 -14.61
N SER A 342 -19.57 1.00 -14.36
CA SER A 342 -20.98 0.56 -14.32
C SER A 342 -21.59 0.43 -15.73
N GLU A 343 -21.40 1.43 -16.60
CA GLU A 343 -22.14 1.56 -17.87
C GLU A 343 -21.30 1.20 -19.11
N GLY A 344 -20.01 0.91 -18.95
CA GLY A 344 -19.09 0.59 -20.06
C GLY A 344 -18.73 1.78 -20.97
N CYS A 345 -19.27 2.98 -20.70
CA CYS A 345 -19.03 4.18 -21.51
C CYS A 345 -18.88 5.42 -20.62
N THR A 346 -18.39 6.51 -21.18
CA THR A 346 -18.28 7.78 -20.45
C THR A 346 -19.66 8.45 -20.26
N PRO A 347 -19.84 9.29 -19.22
CA PRO A 347 -21.10 10.02 -19.00
C PRO A 347 -21.55 10.84 -20.22
N ASN A 348 -20.61 11.47 -20.91
CA ASN A 348 -20.92 12.24 -22.11
C ASN A 348 -21.38 11.36 -23.29
N GLN A 349 -20.72 10.21 -23.47
CA GLN A 349 -21.18 9.24 -24.49
C GLN A 349 -22.57 8.69 -24.17
N TYR A 350 -22.86 8.47 -22.88
CA TYR A 350 -24.19 8.03 -22.44
C TYR A 350 -25.26 9.08 -22.77
N ARG A 351 -25.02 10.37 -22.44
CA ARG A 351 -25.91 11.48 -22.77
C ARG A 351 -26.17 11.57 -24.27
N LEU A 352 -25.12 11.57 -25.09
CA LEU A 352 -25.25 11.66 -26.56
C LEU A 352 -26.03 10.50 -27.15
N ARG A 353 -25.85 9.29 -26.66
CA ARG A 353 -26.65 8.10 -27.10
C ARG A 353 -28.13 8.27 -26.80
N TYR A 354 -28.48 8.86 -25.67
CA TYR A 354 -29.85 9.10 -25.29
C TYR A 354 -30.51 10.18 -26.18
N LEU A 355 -29.85 11.31 -26.35
CA LEU A 355 -30.34 12.43 -27.19
C LEU A 355 -30.53 11.99 -28.65
N ASN A 356 -29.60 11.23 -29.23
CA ASN A 356 -29.72 10.71 -30.55
C ASN A 356 -30.93 9.70 -30.70
N LYS A 357 -31.22 8.96 -29.65
CA LYS A 357 -32.35 8.02 -29.63
C LYS A 357 -33.69 8.76 -29.59
N GLU A 358 -33.80 9.86 -28.83
CA GLU A 358 -35.01 10.70 -28.83
C GLU A 358 -35.21 11.42 -30.18
N ALA A 359 -34.15 11.92 -30.81
CA ALA A 359 -34.21 12.56 -32.11
C ALA A 359 -34.74 11.62 -33.23
N VAL A 360 -34.39 10.34 -33.18
CA VAL A 360 -34.87 9.31 -34.12
C VAL A 360 -36.33 8.93 -33.84
N THR A 361 -36.77 8.94 -32.58
CA THR A 361 -38.16 8.59 -32.21
C THR A 361 -39.13 9.75 -32.37
N SER A 362 -38.66 10.99 -32.41
CA SER A 362 -39.48 12.21 -32.57
C SER A 362 -39.71 12.62 -34.03
N ASN A 363 -39.11 11.94 -35.00
CA ASN A 363 -39.30 12.21 -36.42
C ASN A 363 -40.00 11.00 -37.10
N PRO A 364 -41.34 10.88 -37.05
CA PRO A 364 -42.04 9.84 -37.80
C PRO A 364 -41.83 10.15 -39.27
N VAL A 365 -41.16 9.24 -39.98
CA VAL A 365 -41.10 9.24 -41.45
C VAL A 365 -42.53 9.16 -41.94
N VAL A 366 -43.05 10.26 -42.48
CA VAL A 366 -44.27 10.28 -43.25
C VAL A 366 -43.96 9.54 -44.55
N PRO A 367 -44.57 8.39 -44.86
CA PRO A 367 -44.38 7.76 -46.15
C PRO A 367 -45.13 8.59 -47.21
N ASN A 368 -44.40 8.98 -48.26
CA ASN A 368 -45.01 9.49 -49.52
C ASN A 368 -45.83 8.41 -50.23
#